data_b0975e16948d561919148cfb6b518615
#
_entry.id   b0975e16948d561919148cfb6b518615
#
_cell.length_a   1.000
_cell.length_b   1.000
_cell.length_c   1.000
_cell.angle_alpha   90.00
_cell.angle_beta   90.00
_cell.angle_gamma   90.00
#
_symmetry.space_group_name_H-M   'P 1'
#
loop_
_entity.id
_entity.type
_entity.pdbx_description
1 polymer ?
#
loop_
_entity_poly.entity_id
_entity_poly.type
_entity_poly.pdbx_seq_one_letter_code
_entity_poly.pdbx_strand_id
1 'polypeptide(L)'
;MISPRLRALVSCPDCRFALRDEGARFACPNCHRAFAPGQGYLDLRPADAFNETTKYTDEALHVDARHERVSPPLLGAGVRNRMLRDFLALTPHDRLIDLGCGSGRMMLWNHDTGAWMVGVDVAPFFAHEAVEQTDLVLGDLRRLPFPDNSFTKAWSLDVFEHLSREALDGFLRETARVMAPGGAVFVYTHVRKNAPIAKGLRLINRLAGWLEQRGWIDMTVERLRKSDHLNPLTDIPDLERTVGAAGFRIERIRYYTPLVGGFVENILMRMAEHAMASRARARGPAGSVDASAAARDARTSAKARIAKGGPVYYALQALTTLMMLDVWLFGRIRSGPFFALLVKDTARQPAG
;
A
#
# COMPACT_ATOMS: atom_id res chain seq x y z
N MET A 1 -16.43 8.50 8.87
CA MET A 1 -16.64 9.74 9.70
C MET A 1 -15.33 10.05 10.40
N ILE A 2 -14.82 11.30 10.32
CA ILE A 2 -13.54 11.71 10.93
C ILE A 2 -13.67 11.61 12.46
N SER A 3 -12.80 10.81 13.09
CA SER A 3 -12.88 10.59 14.54
C SER A 3 -12.49 11.84 15.34
N PRO A 4 -13.02 12.02 16.56
CA PRO A 4 -12.58 13.11 17.46
C PRO A 4 -11.08 13.03 17.74
N ARG A 5 -10.49 11.84 17.73
CA ARG A 5 -9.05 11.62 17.96
C ARG A 5 -8.21 12.18 16.83
N LEU A 6 -8.60 11.96 15.56
CA LEU A 6 -7.92 12.56 14.42
C LEU A 6 -8.07 14.08 14.43
N ARG A 7 -9.28 14.58 14.69
CA ARG A 7 -9.57 16.03 14.74
C ARG A 7 -8.70 16.77 15.75
N ALA A 8 -8.40 16.15 16.89
CA ALA A 8 -7.55 16.71 17.93
C ALA A 8 -6.04 16.59 17.66
N LEU A 9 -5.64 15.69 16.73
CA LEU A 9 -4.22 15.40 16.50
C LEU A 9 -3.60 16.21 15.37
N VAL A 10 -4.40 16.64 14.38
CA VAL A 10 -3.85 17.22 13.14
C VAL A 10 -3.13 18.54 13.33
N SER A 11 -2.06 18.72 12.55
CA SER A 11 -1.27 19.95 12.47
C SER A 11 -1.23 20.50 11.04
N CYS A 12 -0.89 21.77 10.90
CA CYS A 12 -0.75 22.42 9.60
C CYS A 12 0.42 21.81 8.81
N PRO A 13 0.22 21.34 7.58
CA PRO A 13 1.30 20.77 6.77
C PRO A 13 2.35 21.80 6.36
N ASP A 14 2.02 23.10 6.37
CA ASP A 14 2.94 24.15 5.94
C ASP A 14 3.82 24.68 7.07
N CYS A 15 3.26 24.82 8.29
CA CYS A 15 3.99 25.43 9.42
C CYS A 15 3.98 24.62 10.72
N ARG A 16 3.36 23.43 10.71
CA ARG A 16 3.32 22.45 11.82
C ARG A 16 2.60 22.88 13.09
N PHE A 17 1.97 24.05 13.12
CA PHE A 17 1.13 24.45 14.25
C PHE A 17 -0.11 23.58 14.32
N ALA A 18 -0.56 23.27 15.55
CA ALA A 18 -1.80 22.55 15.77
C ALA A 18 -2.97 23.27 15.11
N LEU A 19 -3.80 22.56 14.38
CA LEU A 19 -4.98 23.12 13.75
C LEU A 19 -6.10 23.31 14.77
N ARG A 20 -6.84 24.40 14.66
CA ARG A 20 -8.07 24.61 15.42
C ARG A 20 -9.24 24.01 14.66
N ASP A 21 -9.99 23.17 15.33
CA ASP A 21 -11.24 22.63 14.82
C ASP A 21 -12.36 23.65 15.02
N GLU A 22 -12.86 24.23 13.94
CA GLU A 22 -13.97 25.20 13.94
C GLU A 22 -15.29 24.53 13.54
N GLY A 23 -15.38 23.21 13.60
CA GLY A 23 -16.55 22.41 13.23
C GLY A 23 -16.65 22.19 11.71
N ALA A 24 -16.91 23.25 10.96
CA ALA A 24 -17.02 23.18 9.48
C ALA A 24 -15.67 23.21 8.74
N ARG A 25 -14.60 23.62 9.42
CA ARG A 25 -13.24 23.69 8.85
C ARG A 25 -12.18 23.56 9.94
N PHE A 26 -10.95 23.33 9.53
CA PHE A 26 -9.77 23.43 10.36
C PHE A 26 -9.00 24.70 9.98
N ALA A 27 -8.56 25.49 10.95
CA ALA A 27 -7.82 26.72 10.72
C ALA A 27 -6.46 26.69 11.41
N CYS A 28 -5.42 27.13 10.72
CA CYS A 28 -4.11 27.30 11.30
C CYS A 28 -4.02 28.67 12.00
N PRO A 29 -3.72 28.71 13.30
CA PRO A 29 -3.62 29.98 14.01
C PRO A 29 -2.37 30.78 13.64
N ASN A 30 -1.36 30.16 13.02
CA ASN A 30 -0.10 30.79 12.66
C ASN A 30 -0.08 31.34 11.23
N CYS A 31 -0.36 30.50 10.23
CA CYS A 31 -0.33 30.91 8.81
C CYS A 31 -1.71 31.26 8.24
N HIS A 32 -2.77 31.19 9.04
CA HIS A 32 -4.16 31.54 8.71
C HIS A 32 -4.77 30.68 7.60
N ARG A 33 -4.09 29.61 7.18
CA ARG A 33 -4.63 28.69 6.19
C ARG A 33 -5.80 27.90 6.78
N ALA A 34 -6.85 27.72 5.98
CA ALA A 34 -8.02 26.95 6.34
C ALA A 34 -8.12 25.70 5.47
N PHE A 35 -8.60 24.60 6.05
CA PHE A 35 -8.78 23.29 5.42
C PHE A 35 -10.22 22.86 5.62
N ALA A 36 -10.93 22.58 4.53
CA ALA A 36 -12.27 22.03 4.60
C ALA A 36 -12.18 20.51 4.73
N PRO A 37 -12.98 19.86 5.59
CA PRO A 37 -13.09 18.41 5.58
C PRO A 37 -13.69 17.97 4.24
N GLY A 38 -13.14 16.91 3.67
CA GLY A 38 -13.71 16.23 2.52
C GLY A 38 -14.89 15.34 2.91
N GLN A 39 -15.35 14.52 1.97
CA GLN A 39 -16.42 13.54 2.22
C GLN A 39 -15.90 12.36 3.06
N GLY A 40 -15.79 12.57 4.38
CA GLY A 40 -15.36 11.53 5.33
C GLY A 40 -13.85 11.39 5.54
N TYR A 41 -13.04 12.29 4.97
CA TYR A 41 -11.59 12.39 5.18
C TYR A 41 -11.17 13.86 5.34
N LEU A 42 -9.93 14.12 5.77
CA LEU A 42 -9.37 15.47 5.82
C LEU A 42 -8.47 15.71 4.60
N ASP A 43 -8.64 16.84 3.92
CA ASP A 43 -7.69 17.32 2.90
C ASP A 43 -6.70 18.28 3.54
N LEU A 44 -5.53 17.76 3.88
CA LEU A 44 -4.42 18.48 4.52
C LEU A 44 -3.17 18.49 3.61
N ARG A 45 -3.37 18.60 2.29
CA ARG A 45 -2.25 18.74 1.36
C ARG A 45 -1.57 20.12 1.52
N PRO A 46 -0.22 20.20 1.44
CA PRO A 46 0.51 21.47 1.49
C PRO A 46 0.04 22.46 0.41
N ALA A 47 0.33 23.78 0.61
CA ALA A 47 -0.08 24.83 -0.33
C ALA A 47 0.61 24.70 -1.69
N ASP A 48 1.87 24.28 -1.69
CA ASP A 48 2.70 23.98 -2.86
C ASP A 48 2.62 22.49 -3.26
N ALA A 49 1.50 21.84 -2.93
CA ALA A 49 1.31 20.44 -3.15
C ALA A 49 1.53 20.05 -4.60
N PHE A 50 2.39 19.09 -4.77
CA PHE A 50 2.54 18.22 -5.93
C PHE A 50 2.40 18.90 -7.30
N ASN A 51 3.49 19.51 -7.77
CA ASN A 51 3.70 19.74 -9.19
C ASN A 51 4.12 18.46 -9.95
N GLU A 52 4.35 17.36 -9.23
CA GLU A 52 4.64 16.06 -9.82
C GLU A 52 3.33 15.32 -10.06
N THR A 53 2.90 15.30 -11.31
CA THR A 53 1.81 14.41 -11.76
C THR A 53 2.25 12.97 -11.63
N THR A 54 1.76 12.29 -10.61
CA THR A 54 1.93 10.85 -10.52
C THR A 54 0.72 10.18 -11.16
N LYS A 55 0.89 9.02 -11.80
CA LYS A 55 -0.23 8.22 -12.33
C LYS A 55 -1.23 7.82 -11.24
N TYR A 56 -0.83 7.87 -9.95
CA TYR A 56 -1.72 7.60 -8.81
C TYR A 56 -2.77 8.68 -8.60
N THR A 57 -2.62 9.87 -9.23
CA THR A 57 -3.67 10.88 -9.30
C THR A 57 -4.60 10.68 -10.50
N ASP A 58 -4.29 9.74 -11.40
CA ASP A 58 -5.14 9.42 -12.55
C ASP A 58 -6.32 8.54 -12.10
N GLU A 59 -7.52 9.10 -12.18
CA GLU A 59 -8.77 8.44 -11.82
C GLU A 59 -9.00 7.15 -12.60
N ALA A 60 -8.55 7.07 -13.85
CA ALA A 60 -8.74 5.89 -14.71
C ALA A 60 -8.05 4.63 -14.14
N LEU A 61 -6.98 4.78 -13.36
CA LEU A 61 -6.29 3.67 -12.71
C LEU A 61 -6.98 3.19 -11.43
N HIS A 62 -7.83 4.03 -10.82
CA HIS A 62 -8.42 3.82 -9.51
C HIS A 62 -9.95 3.73 -9.51
N VAL A 63 -10.60 3.82 -10.67
CA VAL A 63 -12.07 3.72 -10.81
C VAL A 63 -12.64 2.51 -10.08
N ASP A 64 -11.91 1.40 -10.07
CA ASP A 64 -12.33 0.17 -9.40
C ASP A 64 -12.25 0.26 -7.86
N ALA A 65 -11.38 1.11 -7.30
CA ALA A 65 -11.11 1.15 -5.86
C ALA A 65 -12.25 1.78 -5.05
N ARG A 66 -12.92 2.79 -5.59
CA ARG A 66 -14.00 3.53 -4.89
C ARG A 66 -15.31 2.75 -4.75
N HIS A 67 -15.60 1.89 -5.73
CA HIS A 67 -16.89 1.21 -5.85
C HIS A 67 -16.83 -0.28 -5.50
N GLU A 68 -15.62 -0.82 -5.35
CA GLU A 68 -15.44 -2.21 -4.98
C GLU A 68 -15.59 -2.44 -3.47
N ARG A 69 -16.39 -3.43 -3.12
CA ARG A 69 -16.36 -3.98 -1.76
C ARG A 69 -14.97 -4.52 -1.46
N VAL A 70 -14.43 -4.16 -0.30
CA VAL A 70 -13.11 -4.63 0.12
C VAL A 70 -13.15 -6.14 0.37
N SER A 71 -12.54 -6.90 -0.52
CA SER A 71 -12.43 -8.36 -0.38
C SER A 71 -11.43 -8.71 0.72
N PRO A 72 -11.55 -9.89 1.36
CA PRO A 72 -10.57 -10.37 2.34
C PRO A 72 -9.15 -10.42 1.76
N PRO A 73 -8.08 -10.30 2.60
CA PRO A 73 -6.70 -10.39 2.15
C PRO A 73 -6.36 -11.81 1.70
N LEU A 74 -6.23 -11.99 0.39
CA LEU A 74 -5.98 -13.26 -0.27
C LEU A 74 -4.80 -13.14 -1.24
N LEU A 75 -4.18 -14.24 -1.59
CA LEU A 75 -3.04 -14.33 -2.49
C LEU A 75 -1.88 -13.42 -2.03
N GLY A 76 -1.22 -12.68 -2.90
CA GLY A 76 -0.12 -11.79 -2.54
C GLY A 76 -0.49 -10.72 -1.51
N ALA A 77 -1.72 -10.21 -1.55
CA ALA A 77 -2.24 -9.33 -0.50
C ALA A 77 -2.35 -10.05 0.85
N GLY A 78 -2.76 -11.33 0.83
CA GLY A 78 -2.79 -12.18 2.02
C GLY A 78 -1.40 -12.46 2.59
N VAL A 79 -0.41 -12.72 1.73
CA VAL A 79 0.99 -12.89 2.14
C VAL A 79 1.50 -11.61 2.83
N ARG A 80 1.31 -10.44 2.20
CA ARG A 80 1.74 -9.15 2.75
C ARG A 80 1.06 -8.86 4.10
N ASN A 81 -0.24 -9.10 4.20
CA ASN A 81 -0.97 -8.88 5.45
C ASN A 81 -0.51 -9.83 6.58
N ARG A 82 -0.23 -11.10 6.29
CA ARG A 82 0.32 -12.03 7.28
C ARG A 82 1.71 -11.61 7.77
N MET A 83 2.57 -11.16 6.85
CA MET A 83 3.90 -10.65 7.20
C MET A 83 3.82 -9.37 8.03
N LEU A 84 2.92 -8.44 7.68
CA LEU A 84 2.68 -7.22 8.44
C LEU A 84 2.26 -7.55 9.88
N ARG A 85 1.30 -8.45 10.07
CA ARG A 85 0.83 -8.88 11.39
C ARG A 85 1.94 -9.55 12.22
N ASP A 86 2.76 -10.40 11.59
CA ASP A 86 3.90 -11.06 12.25
C ASP A 86 4.98 -10.06 12.68
N PHE A 87 5.23 -9.03 11.87
CA PHE A 87 6.29 -8.06 12.13
C PHE A 87 5.87 -7.00 13.16
N LEU A 88 4.66 -6.48 13.09
CA LEU A 88 4.22 -5.37 13.94
C LEU A 88 3.57 -5.82 15.25
N ALA A 89 2.96 -7.01 15.29
CA ALA A 89 2.25 -7.53 16.47
C ALA A 89 1.35 -6.46 17.12
N LEU A 90 0.42 -5.90 16.33
CA LEU A 90 -0.43 -4.78 16.72
C LEU A 90 -1.30 -5.11 17.95
N THR A 91 -1.47 -4.12 18.81
CA THR A 91 -2.28 -4.16 19.99
C THR A 91 -3.27 -2.98 20.06
N PRO A 92 -4.32 -3.02 20.89
CA PRO A 92 -5.25 -1.90 21.07
C PRO A 92 -4.60 -0.60 21.60
N HIS A 93 -3.40 -0.68 22.15
CA HIS A 93 -2.65 0.49 22.65
C HIS A 93 -1.86 1.20 21.56
N ASP A 94 -1.74 0.60 20.38
CA ASP A 94 -0.96 1.18 19.29
C ASP A 94 -1.71 2.31 18.59
N ARG A 95 -0.95 3.31 18.22
CA ARG A 95 -1.34 4.39 17.31
C ARG A 95 -0.57 4.17 16.02
N LEU A 96 -1.28 3.84 14.96
CA LEU A 96 -0.71 3.43 13.69
C LEU A 96 -0.96 4.45 12.59
N ILE A 97 0.04 4.68 11.76
CA ILE A 97 -0.10 5.42 10.50
C ILE A 97 0.19 4.51 9.30
N ASP A 98 -0.73 4.50 8.33
CA ASP A 98 -0.59 3.85 7.01
C ASP A 98 -0.08 4.89 6.01
N LEU A 99 1.18 4.76 5.61
CA LEU A 99 1.91 5.71 4.77
C LEU A 99 1.82 5.31 3.29
N GLY A 100 0.95 5.96 2.53
CA GLY A 100 0.55 5.57 1.19
C GLY A 100 -0.55 4.52 1.24
N CYS A 101 -1.65 4.85 1.92
CA CYS A 101 -2.70 3.89 2.25
C CYS A 101 -3.56 3.46 1.05
N GLY A 102 -3.45 4.15 -0.11
CA GLY A 102 -4.25 3.89 -1.29
C GLY A 102 -5.74 3.87 -0.97
N SER A 103 -6.40 2.75 -1.19
CA SER A 103 -7.83 2.60 -0.89
C SER A 103 -8.17 2.43 0.61
N GLY A 104 -7.19 2.36 1.51
CA GLY A 104 -7.41 2.14 2.95
C GLY A 104 -7.69 0.68 3.35
N ARG A 105 -7.68 -0.25 2.40
CA ARG A 105 -8.04 -1.67 2.64
C ARG A 105 -7.14 -2.36 3.67
N MET A 106 -5.87 -1.98 3.80
CA MET A 106 -4.95 -2.60 4.76
C MET A 106 -5.40 -2.31 6.20
N MET A 107 -5.91 -1.11 6.48
CA MET A 107 -6.47 -0.75 7.78
C MET A 107 -7.74 -1.57 8.07
N LEU A 108 -8.66 -1.70 7.08
CA LEU A 108 -9.87 -2.52 7.22
C LEU A 108 -9.55 -3.99 7.54
N TRP A 109 -8.51 -4.57 6.91
CA TRP A 109 -8.10 -5.94 7.17
C TRP A 109 -7.50 -6.17 8.56
N ASN A 110 -7.04 -5.10 9.21
CA ASN A 110 -6.40 -5.14 10.51
C ASN A 110 -7.21 -4.44 11.61
N HIS A 111 -8.46 -4.05 11.32
CA HIS A 111 -9.34 -3.39 12.28
C HIS A 111 -9.61 -4.25 13.54
N ASP A 112 -9.58 -5.57 13.40
CA ASP A 112 -9.73 -6.54 14.48
C ASP A 112 -8.63 -6.48 15.55
N THR A 113 -7.50 -5.82 15.29
CA THR A 113 -6.41 -5.63 16.27
C THR A 113 -6.76 -4.63 17.36
N GLY A 114 -7.78 -3.80 17.14
CA GLY A 114 -8.19 -2.73 18.04
C GLY A 114 -7.26 -1.52 18.07
N ALA A 115 -6.13 -1.54 17.31
CA ALA A 115 -5.25 -0.38 17.17
C ALA A 115 -5.99 0.79 16.50
N TRP A 116 -5.70 2.02 16.96
CA TRP A 116 -6.19 3.20 16.25
C TRP A 116 -5.31 3.45 15.02
N MET A 117 -5.94 3.62 13.86
CA MET A 117 -5.24 3.71 12.58
C MET A 117 -5.64 4.96 11.81
N VAL A 118 -4.65 5.62 11.22
CA VAL A 118 -4.83 6.76 10.31
C VAL A 118 -4.14 6.44 9.00
N GLY A 119 -4.84 6.59 7.88
CA GLY A 119 -4.26 6.45 6.54
C GLY A 119 -3.94 7.80 5.92
N VAL A 120 -2.77 7.92 5.30
CA VAL A 120 -2.37 9.10 4.51
C VAL A 120 -2.08 8.69 3.09
N ASP A 121 -2.67 9.41 2.13
CA ASP A 121 -2.38 9.25 0.71
C ASP A 121 -2.46 10.60 0.00
N VAL A 122 -1.83 10.71 -1.17
CA VAL A 122 -1.87 11.92 -2.00
C VAL A 122 -3.14 11.99 -2.86
N ALA A 123 -3.72 10.82 -3.15
CA ALA A 123 -4.86 10.67 -4.04
C ALA A 123 -6.16 10.29 -3.29
N PRO A 124 -7.31 10.89 -3.62
CA PRO A 124 -8.58 10.67 -2.92
C PRO A 124 -9.31 9.40 -3.38
N PHE A 125 -8.59 8.29 -3.57
CA PHE A 125 -9.16 7.04 -4.10
C PHE A 125 -9.47 6.01 -3.00
N PHE A 126 -9.92 6.51 -1.87
CA PHE A 126 -10.31 5.69 -0.73
C PHE A 126 -11.54 4.83 -1.03
N ALA A 127 -11.53 3.58 -0.58
CA ALA A 127 -12.70 2.73 -0.64
C ALA A 127 -13.82 3.28 0.26
N HIS A 128 -15.07 3.11 -0.16
CA HIS A 128 -16.23 3.61 0.59
C HIS A 128 -16.24 3.07 2.02
N GLU A 129 -15.98 1.77 2.20
CA GLU A 129 -15.89 1.14 3.52
C GLU A 129 -14.77 1.74 4.39
N ALA A 130 -13.64 2.15 3.78
CA ALA A 130 -12.53 2.78 4.51
C ALA A 130 -12.90 4.20 4.97
N VAL A 131 -13.59 4.97 4.13
CA VAL A 131 -14.11 6.31 4.48
C VAL A 131 -15.08 6.26 5.66
N GLU A 132 -15.85 5.20 5.78
CA GLU A 132 -16.82 5.03 6.87
C GLU A 132 -16.18 4.55 8.18
N GLN A 133 -15.15 3.69 8.10
CA GLN A 133 -14.65 2.92 9.23
C GLN A 133 -13.26 3.30 9.72
N THR A 134 -12.51 4.13 8.96
CA THR A 134 -11.14 4.49 9.30
C THR A 134 -10.92 6.00 9.19
N ASP A 135 -9.89 6.49 9.87
CA ASP A 135 -9.43 7.86 9.75
C ASP A 135 -8.52 8.01 8.52
N LEU A 136 -8.88 8.94 7.61
CA LEU A 136 -8.19 9.14 6.35
C LEU A 136 -7.81 10.61 6.14
N VAL A 137 -6.61 10.83 5.61
CA VAL A 137 -6.06 12.15 5.32
C VAL A 137 -5.47 12.17 3.91
N LEU A 138 -5.84 13.17 3.12
CA LEU A 138 -5.08 13.55 1.94
C LEU A 138 -3.90 14.39 2.38
N GLY A 139 -2.69 13.97 2.06
CA GLY A 139 -1.47 14.64 2.48
C GLY A 139 -0.25 14.23 1.69
N ASP A 140 0.80 15.00 1.83
CA ASP A 140 2.13 14.70 1.29
C ASP A 140 2.93 13.93 2.35
N LEU A 141 3.43 12.76 1.99
CA LEU A 141 4.25 11.92 2.89
C LEU A 141 5.58 12.59 3.27
N ARG A 142 5.99 13.62 2.54
CA ARG A 142 7.17 14.45 2.83
C ARG A 142 6.88 15.58 3.83
N ARG A 143 5.59 15.83 4.16
CA ARG A 143 5.09 16.86 5.07
C ARG A 143 3.84 16.39 5.79
N LEU A 144 4.03 15.40 6.66
CA LEU A 144 2.91 14.77 7.37
C LEU A 144 2.22 15.78 8.33
N PRO A 145 0.90 15.89 8.27
CA PRO A 145 0.14 16.87 9.05
C PRO A 145 -0.13 16.39 10.49
N PHE A 146 0.91 15.91 11.17
CA PHE A 146 0.84 15.41 12.54
C PHE A 146 1.99 15.94 13.37
N PRO A 147 1.80 16.10 14.69
CA PRO A 147 2.87 16.45 15.62
C PRO A 147 3.97 15.38 15.69
N ASP A 148 5.10 15.75 16.24
CA ASP A 148 6.19 14.84 16.53
C ASP A 148 5.74 13.73 17.50
N ASN A 149 6.27 12.52 17.32
CA ASN A 149 6.04 11.38 18.21
C ASN A 149 4.56 10.97 18.35
N SER A 150 3.75 11.21 17.34
CA SER A 150 2.31 10.90 17.34
C SER A 150 1.99 9.42 17.26
N PHE A 151 2.84 8.61 16.63
CA PHE A 151 2.54 7.21 16.30
C PHE A 151 3.56 6.23 16.89
N THR A 152 3.08 5.06 17.33
CA THR A 152 3.93 3.97 17.86
C THR A 152 4.28 2.95 16.78
N LYS A 153 3.41 2.80 15.78
CA LYS A 153 3.55 1.88 14.66
C LYS A 153 3.26 2.59 13.34
N ALA A 154 3.91 2.12 12.30
CA ALA A 154 3.60 2.52 10.93
C ALA A 154 3.74 1.34 9.97
N TRP A 155 3.13 1.45 8.81
CA TRP A 155 3.49 0.64 7.66
C TRP A 155 3.51 1.45 6.38
N SER A 156 4.27 0.96 5.41
CA SER A 156 4.31 1.47 4.04
C SER A 156 4.52 0.29 3.07
N LEU A 157 3.59 0.07 2.16
CA LEU A 157 3.62 -1.04 1.22
C LEU A 157 3.52 -0.54 -0.21
N ASP A 158 4.45 -0.97 -1.06
CA ASP A 158 4.49 -0.61 -2.49
C ASP A 158 4.51 0.93 -2.70
N VAL A 159 5.31 1.66 -1.91
CA VAL A 159 5.42 3.14 -1.97
C VAL A 159 6.82 3.58 -2.37
N PHE A 160 7.88 3.06 -1.75
CA PHE A 160 9.26 3.52 -1.94
C PHE A 160 9.71 3.48 -3.39
N GLU A 161 9.30 2.47 -4.13
CA GLU A 161 9.65 2.27 -5.55
C GLU A 161 9.13 3.37 -6.49
N HIS A 162 8.13 4.13 -6.04
CA HIS A 162 7.52 5.21 -6.80
C HIS A 162 8.12 6.58 -6.48
N LEU A 163 8.92 6.67 -5.43
CA LEU A 163 9.53 7.92 -5.00
C LEU A 163 10.89 8.16 -5.71
N SER A 164 11.19 9.42 -5.99
CA SER A 164 12.57 9.82 -6.29
C SER A 164 13.45 9.64 -5.05
N ARG A 165 14.77 9.67 -5.20
CA ARG A 165 15.68 9.58 -4.06
C ARG A 165 15.43 10.67 -3.04
N GLU A 166 15.29 11.91 -3.51
CA GLU A 166 15.01 13.08 -2.67
C GLU A 166 13.66 12.96 -1.94
N ALA A 167 12.62 12.51 -2.66
CA ALA A 167 11.31 12.29 -2.07
C ALA A 167 11.33 11.18 -1.00
N LEU A 168 12.08 10.10 -1.22
CA LEU A 168 12.26 9.03 -0.24
C LEU A 168 12.98 9.53 1.03
N ASP A 169 14.03 10.34 0.86
CA ASP A 169 14.76 10.93 1.99
C ASP A 169 13.85 11.88 2.80
N GLY A 170 13.02 12.69 2.13
CA GLY A 170 12.00 13.52 2.76
C GLY A 170 10.93 12.72 3.50
N PHE A 171 10.42 11.69 2.84
CA PHE A 171 9.45 10.74 3.41
C PHE A 171 9.98 10.08 4.70
N LEU A 172 11.21 9.58 4.68
CA LEU A 172 11.81 8.90 5.83
C LEU A 172 12.07 9.87 6.99
N ARG A 173 12.50 11.12 6.72
CA ARG A 173 12.65 12.16 7.76
C ARG A 173 11.31 12.49 8.43
N GLU A 174 10.25 12.69 7.65
CA GLU A 174 8.92 12.97 8.21
C GLU A 174 8.35 11.76 8.95
N THR A 175 8.56 10.55 8.41
CA THR A 175 8.19 9.32 9.14
C THR A 175 8.92 9.27 10.49
N ALA A 176 10.23 9.52 10.53
CA ALA A 176 10.98 9.54 11.78
C ALA A 176 10.48 10.61 12.75
N ARG A 177 10.09 11.78 12.26
CA ARG A 177 9.55 12.87 13.08
C ARG A 177 8.25 12.45 13.77
N VAL A 178 7.30 11.88 13.03
CA VAL A 178 5.98 11.53 13.59
C VAL A 178 5.98 10.23 14.40
N MET A 179 6.98 9.37 14.22
CA MET A 179 7.12 8.15 15.03
C MET A 179 7.64 8.45 16.43
N ALA A 180 7.07 7.80 17.44
CA ALA A 180 7.59 7.85 18.81
C ALA A 180 8.97 7.17 18.90
N PRO A 181 9.83 7.55 19.87
CA PRO A 181 11.09 6.84 20.14
C PRO A 181 10.84 5.34 20.33
N GLY A 182 11.63 4.49 19.68
CA GLY A 182 11.41 3.03 19.66
C GLY A 182 10.21 2.57 18.82
N GLY A 183 9.50 3.48 18.17
CA GLY A 183 8.39 3.15 17.27
C GLY A 183 8.85 2.30 16.08
N ALA A 184 7.99 1.41 15.61
CA ALA A 184 8.30 0.42 14.59
C ALA A 184 7.55 0.70 13.27
N VAL A 185 8.27 0.58 12.15
CA VAL A 185 7.74 0.80 10.79
C VAL A 185 7.91 -0.48 9.98
N PHE A 186 6.81 -1.06 9.53
CA PHE A 186 6.84 -2.18 8.58
C PHE A 186 6.91 -1.63 7.16
N VAL A 187 7.85 -2.14 6.38
CA VAL A 187 8.03 -1.74 4.97
C VAL A 187 7.98 -2.97 4.07
N TYR A 188 7.21 -2.89 2.99
CA TYR A 188 7.31 -3.81 1.87
C TYR A 188 7.65 -3.02 0.62
N THR A 189 8.80 -3.32 0.03
CA THR A 189 9.31 -2.70 -1.20
C THR A 189 10.39 -3.58 -1.84
N HIS A 190 11.16 -3.06 -2.78
CA HIS A 190 12.24 -3.79 -3.42
C HIS A 190 13.46 -2.92 -3.73
N VAL A 191 14.61 -3.58 -3.93
CA VAL A 191 15.84 -2.97 -4.44
C VAL A 191 16.12 -3.42 -5.87
N ARG A 192 16.90 -2.66 -6.61
CA ARG A 192 17.22 -2.95 -8.04
C ARG A 192 18.00 -4.24 -8.23
N LYS A 193 18.97 -4.52 -7.35
CA LYS A 193 19.79 -5.73 -7.45
C LYS A 193 19.01 -6.97 -7.12
N ASN A 194 18.87 -7.84 -8.11
CA ASN A 194 18.26 -9.15 -7.97
C ASN A 194 19.31 -10.23 -7.71
N ALA A 195 18.95 -11.18 -6.84
CA ALA A 195 19.75 -12.38 -6.59
C ALA A 195 19.60 -13.42 -7.70
N PRO A 196 20.50 -14.44 -7.76
CA PRO A 196 20.40 -15.54 -8.71
C PRO A 196 19.05 -16.28 -8.69
N ILE A 197 18.39 -16.36 -7.54
CA ILE A 197 17.05 -16.97 -7.39
C ILE A 197 15.98 -16.28 -8.26
N ALA A 198 16.17 -15.01 -8.62
CA ALA A 198 15.30 -14.30 -9.56
C ALA A 198 15.29 -14.91 -10.97
N LYS A 199 16.24 -15.82 -11.31
CA LYS A 199 16.20 -16.60 -12.57
C LYS A 199 14.90 -17.42 -12.66
N GLY A 200 14.43 -17.99 -11.54
CA GLY A 200 13.16 -18.72 -11.49
C GLY A 200 11.97 -17.83 -11.84
N LEU A 201 11.92 -16.60 -11.29
CA LEU A 201 10.89 -15.63 -11.63
C LEU A 201 10.94 -15.21 -13.11
N ARG A 202 12.15 -15.08 -13.69
CA ARG A 202 12.28 -14.81 -15.13
C ARG A 202 11.73 -15.94 -15.99
N LEU A 203 11.88 -17.19 -15.56
CA LEU A 203 11.29 -18.34 -16.27
C LEU A 203 9.76 -18.27 -16.22
N ILE A 204 9.17 -17.99 -15.06
CA ILE A 204 7.71 -17.81 -14.90
C ILE A 204 7.22 -16.68 -15.79
N ASN A 205 7.92 -15.53 -15.80
CA ASN A 205 7.54 -14.39 -16.63
C ASN A 205 7.67 -14.69 -18.14
N ARG A 206 8.66 -15.51 -18.55
CA ARG A 206 8.77 -15.98 -19.95
C ARG A 206 7.58 -16.88 -20.32
N LEU A 207 7.20 -17.79 -19.42
CA LEU A 207 6.03 -18.64 -19.62
C LEU A 207 4.75 -17.80 -19.71
N ALA A 208 4.59 -16.80 -18.83
CA ALA A 208 3.46 -15.87 -18.88
C ALA A 208 3.43 -15.08 -20.21
N GLY A 209 4.58 -14.58 -20.69
CA GLY A 209 4.69 -13.89 -21.97
C GLY A 209 4.35 -14.81 -23.17
N TRP A 210 4.73 -16.07 -23.12
CA TRP A 210 4.37 -17.05 -24.15
C TRP A 210 2.86 -17.35 -24.15
N LEU A 211 2.23 -17.48 -22.97
CA LEU A 211 0.78 -17.65 -22.84
C LEU A 211 0.03 -16.40 -23.32
N GLU A 212 0.54 -15.20 -23.06
CA GLU A 212 -0.03 -13.95 -23.54
C GLU A 212 0.00 -13.86 -25.07
N GLN A 213 1.13 -14.19 -25.70
CA GLN A 213 1.24 -14.24 -27.18
C GLN A 213 0.21 -15.19 -27.83
N ARG A 214 -0.24 -16.19 -27.10
CA ARG A 214 -1.30 -17.12 -27.53
C ARG A 214 -2.72 -16.66 -27.17
N GLY A 215 -2.84 -15.51 -26.54
CA GLY A 215 -4.13 -14.94 -26.13
C GLY A 215 -4.79 -15.68 -24.95
N TRP A 216 -4.04 -16.44 -24.15
CA TRP A 216 -4.58 -17.18 -23.01
C TRP A 216 -4.59 -16.38 -21.70
N ILE A 217 -3.80 -15.34 -21.63
CA ILE A 217 -3.74 -14.39 -20.51
C ILE A 217 -3.53 -12.97 -21.02
N ASP A 218 -3.80 -11.98 -20.15
CA ASP A 218 -3.55 -10.56 -20.40
C ASP A 218 -2.69 -9.98 -19.28
N MET A 219 -1.50 -9.47 -19.63
CA MET A 219 -0.53 -8.86 -18.71
C MET A 219 -0.50 -7.33 -18.78
N THR A 220 -1.43 -6.70 -19.50
CA THR A 220 -1.43 -5.25 -19.74
C THR A 220 -1.51 -4.45 -18.44
N VAL A 221 -2.42 -4.83 -17.54
CA VAL A 221 -2.59 -4.15 -16.24
C VAL A 221 -1.33 -4.26 -15.36
N GLU A 222 -0.65 -5.42 -15.39
CA GLU A 222 0.57 -5.63 -14.63
C GLU A 222 1.73 -4.77 -15.17
N ARG A 223 1.86 -4.64 -16.49
CA ARG A 223 2.84 -3.74 -17.12
C ARG A 223 2.56 -2.28 -16.75
N LEU A 224 1.29 -1.88 -16.81
CA LEU A 224 0.89 -0.51 -16.45
C LEU A 224 1.22 -0.18 -15.00
N ARG A 225 1.00 -1.11 -14.07
CA ARG A 225 1.33 -0.92 -12.65
C ARG A 225 2.82 -0.71 -12.39
N LYS A 226 3.69 -1.30 -13.22
CA LYS A 226 5.16 -1.22 -13.07
C LYS A 226 5.80 -0.10 -13.88
N SER A 227 5.04 0.63 -14.69
CA SER A 227 5.60 1.58 -15.67
C SER A 227 6.23 2.83 -15.05
N ASP A 228 5.92 3.16 -13.79
CA ASP A 228 6.40 4.35 -13.06
C ASP A 228 7.32 4.03 -11.89
N HIS A 229 7.86 2.81 -11.82
CA HIS A 229 8.83 2.48 -10.78
C HIS A 229 10.15 3.22 -11.01
N LEU A 230 10.44 4.21 -10.16
CA LEU A 230 11.70 4.93 -10.15
C LEU A 230 12.82 4.12 -9.48
N ASN A 231 12.44 3.25 -8.52
CA ASN A 231 13.33 2.33 -7.80
C ASN A 231 14.56 3.03 -7.23
N PRO A 232 14.41 3.94 -6.25
CA PRO A 232 15.50 4.76 -5.73
C PRO A 232 16.58 3.95 -5.00
N LEU A 233 16.23 2.77 -4.49
CA LEU A 233 17.13 1.91 -3.74
C LEU A 233 17.87 0.94 -4.65
N THR A 234 19.20 0.93 -4.59
CA THR A 234 20.05 0.06 -5.44
C THR A 234 20.21 -1.33 -4.87
N ASP A 235 20.53 -1.44 -3.59
CA ASP A 235 20.77 -2.70 -2.86
C ASP A 235 20.51 -2.54 -1.35
N ILE A 236 20.68 -3.62 -0.59
CA ILE A 236 20.44 -3.61 0.86
C ILE A 236 21.38 -2.68 1.63
N PRO A 237 22.69 -2.61 1.36
CA PRO A 237 23.56 -1.59 1.96
C PRO A 237 23.10 -0.14 1.70
N ASP A 238 22.50 0.12 0.53
CA ASP A 238 21.94 1.44 0.21
C ASP A 238 20.66 1.70 1.04
N LEU A 239 19.80 0.70 1.21
CA LEU A 239 18.66 0.77 2.13
C LEU A 239 19.13 1.08 3.56
N GLU A 240 20.11 0.33 4.08
CA GLU A 240 20.64 0.51 5.44
C GLU A 240 21.16 1.93 5.66
N ARG A 241 21.94 2.47 4.70
CA ARG A 241 22.42 3.86 4.76
C ARG A 241 21.27 4.87 4.74
N THR A 242 20.27 4.64 3.86
CA THR A 242 19.15 5.56 3.66
C THR A 242 18.26 5.64 4.89
N VAL A 243 17.88 4.50 5.45
CA VAL A 243 17.04 4.48 6.66
C VAL A 243 17.85 4.92 7.90
N GLY A 244 19.14 4.58 7.96
CA GLY A 244 20.05 5.01 9.03
C GLY A 244 20.25 6.53 9.07
N ALA A 245 20.34 7.19 7.92
CA ALA A 245 20.40 8.65 7.82
C ALA A 245 19.15 9.34 8.38
N ALA A 246 17.99 8.69 8.29
CA ALA A 246 16.72 9.18 8.85
C ALA A 246 16.50 8.82 10.34
N GLY A 247 17.45 8.10 10.98
CA GLY A 247 17.37 7.71 12.39
C GLY A 247 16.61 6.41 12.63
N PHE A 248 16.58 5.53 11.64
CA PHE A 248 16.04 4.18 11.78
C PHE A 248 17.15 3.12 11.71
N ARG A 249 16.98 2.00 12.41
CA ARG A 249 17.74 0.77 12.20
C ARG A 249 16.82 -0.32 11.65
N ILE A 250 17.38 -1.21 10.85
CA ILE A 250 16.66 -2.41 10.40
C ILE A 250 16.78 -3.45 11.51
N GLU A 251 15.66 -3.78 12.13
CA GLU A 251 15.62 -4.81 13.19
C GLU A 251 15.40 -6.21 12.62
N ARG A 252 14.56 -6.30 11.60
CA ARG A 252 14.23 -7.57 10.96
C ARG A 252 14.04 -7.37 9.47
N ILE A 253 14.56 -8.30 8.65
CA ILE A 253 14.32 -8.35 7.21
C ILE A 253 13.97 -9.78 6.80
N ARG A 254 13.02 -9.90 5.85
CA ARG A 254 12.70 -11.15 5.14
C ARG A 254 12.58 -10.83 3.66
N TYR A 255 13.31 -11.57 2.86
CA TYR A 255 13.25 -11.43 1.41
C TYR A 255 12.03 -12.15 0.87
N TYR A 256 11.50 -11.64 -0.24
CA TYR A 256 10.33 -12.21 -0.88
C TYR A 256 10.57 -12.36 -2.37
N THR A 257 11.00 -13.54 -2.79
CA THR A 257 11.09 -13.89 -4.20
C THR A 257 9.85 -14.70 -4.55
N PRO A 258 8.84 -14.10 -5.20
CA PRO A 258 7.55 -14.74 -5.43
C PRO A 258 7.65 -15.76 -6.58
N LEU A 259 8.23 -16.93 -6.34
CA LEU A 259 8.26 -18.03 -7.30
C LEU A 259 6.89 -18.72 -7.37
N VAL A 260 6.42 -19.23 -6.24
CA VAL A 260 5.07 -19.80 -6.13
C VAL A 260 4.03 -18.71 -6.35
N GLY A 261 4.22 -17.55 -5.71
CA GLY A 261 3.34 -16.39 -5.85
C GLY A 261 3.24 -15.90 -7.29
N GLY A 262 4.37 -15.78 -7.98
CA GLY A 262 4.41 -15.37 -9.39
C GLY A 262 3.72 -16.38 -10.32
N PHE A 263 3.89 -17.68 -10.07
CA PHE A 263 3.15 -18.69 -10.82
C PHE A 263 1.63 -18.59 -10.57
N VAL A 264 1.23 -18.48 -9.32
CA VAL A 264 -0.20 -18.35 -8.96
C VAL A 264 -0.79 -17.07 -9.55
N GLU A 265 -0.17 -15.90 -9.34
CA GLU A 265 -0.74 -14.60 -9.75
C GLU A 265 -0.61 -14.34 -11.25
N ASN A 266 0.56 -14.58 -11.85
CA ASN A 266 0.81 -14.24 -13.25
C ASN A 266 0.31 -15.31 -14.24
N ILE A 267 0.06 -16.53 -13.79
CA ILE A 267 -0.40 -17.61 -14.65
C ILE A 267 -1.79 -18.08 -14.24
N LEU A 268 -1.94 -18.74 -13.08
CA LEU A 268 -3.20 -19.37 -12.71
C LEU A 268 -4.36 -18.35 -12.61
N MET A 269 -4.14 -17.25 -11.91
CA MET A 269 -5.19 -16.22 -11.74
C MET A 269 -5.50 -15.51 -13.05
N ARG A 270 -4.49 -15.21 -13.89
CA ARG A 270 -4.71 -14.60 -15.21
C ARG A 270 -5.46 -15.53 -16.17
N MET A 271 -5.17 -16.83 -16.15
CA MET A 271 -5.95 -17.80 -16.91
C MET A 271 -7.40 -17.88 -16.43
N ALA A 272 -7.64 -17.86 -15.11
CA ALA A 272 -8.98 -17.86 -14.55
C ALA A 272 -9.75 -16.59 -14.94
N GLU A 273 -9.12 -15.42 -14.85
CA GLU A 273 -9.70 -14.13 -15.28
C GLU A 273 -10.05 -14.14 -16.77
N HIS A 274 -9.14 -14.62 -17.61
CA HIS A 274 -9.36 -14.73 -19.05
C HIS A 274 -10.54 -15.67 -19.37
N ALA A 275 -10.62 -16.83 -18.72
CA ALA A 275 -11.72 -17.77 -18.89
C ALA A 275 -13.08 -17.17 -18.44
N MET A 276 -13.11 -16.43 -17.33
CA MET A 276 -14.31 -15.72 -16.88
C MET A 276 -14.74 -14.63 -17.85
N ALA A 277 -13.80 -13.79 -18.33
CA ALA A 277 -14.08 -12.75 -19.31
C ALA A 277 -14.57 -13.32 -20.66
N SER A 278 -14.00 -14.44 -21.10
CA SER A 278 -14.44 -15.15 -22.33
C SER A 278 -15.85 -15.70 -22.20
N ARG A 279 -16.19 -16.27 -21.03
CA ARG A 279 -17.56 -16.75 -20.76
C ARG A 279 -18.57 -15.62 -20.65
N ALA A 280 -18.19 -14.47 -20.06
CA ALA A 280 -19.03 -13.28 -19.98
C ALA A 280 -19.34 -12.72 -21.38
N ARG A 281 -18.34 -12.65 -22.26
CA ARG A 281 -18.49 -12.23 -23.67
C ARG A 281 -19.40 -13.15 -24.46
N ALA A 282 -19.28 -14.47 -24.27
CA ALA A 282 -20.14 -15.44 -24.96
C ALA A 282 -21.63 -15.38 -24.54
N ARG A 283 -21.95 -14.76 -23.41
CA ARG A 283 -23.33 -14.63 -22.88
C ARG A 283 -23.94 -13.24 -23.12
N GLY A 284 -23.16 -12.23 -23.53
CA GLY A 284 -23.64 -10.88 -23.83
C GLY A 284 -24.15 -10.73 -25.26
N PRO A 285 -24.98 -9.71 -25.55
CA PRO A 285 -25.42 -9.44 -26.92
C PRO A 285 -24.23 -9.08 -27.81
N ALA A 286 -24.21 -9.64 -29.01
CA ALA A 286 -23.13 -9.43 -29.97
C ALA A 286 -23.05 -7.93 -30.34
N GLY A 287 -21.90 -7.29 -30.05
CA GLY A 287 -21.54 -6.00 -30.66
C GLY A 287 -21.47 -4.77 -29.75
N SER A 288 -21.67 -4.85 -28.42
CA SER A 288 -21.86 -3.62 -27.62
C SER A 288 -20.98 -3.43 -26.38
N VAL A 289 -20.00 -4.26 -26.07
CA VAL A 289 -19.24 -4.11 -24.83
C VAL A 289 -17.75 -4.00 -25.11
N ASP A 290 -17.15 -2.87 -24.73
CA ASP A 290 -15.72 -2.72 -24.62
C ASP A 290 -15.15 -3.90 -23.82
N ALA A 291 -14.24 -4.67 -24.41
CA ALA A 291 -13.67 -5.88 -23.80
C ALA A 291 -12.99 -5.60 -22.45
N SER A 292 -12.53 -4.37 -22.23
CA SER A 292 -11.92 -3.93 -20.97
C SER A 292 -12.98 -3.68 -19.89
N ALA A 293 -14.13 -3.15 -20.23
CA ALA A 293 -15.25 -2.94 -19.32
C ALA A 293 -15.85 -4.29 -18.86
N ALA A 294 -16.09 -5.23 -19.78
CA ALA A 294 -16.60 -6.56 -19.44
C ALA A 294 -15.64 -7.34 -18.55
N ALA A 295 -14.33 -7.21 -18.74
CA ALA A 295 -13.34 -7.84 -17.87
C ALA A 295 -13.32 -7.20 -16.46
N ARG A 296 -13.52 -5.88 -16.36
CA ARG A 296 -13.66 -5.17 -15.07
C ARG A 296 -14.90 -5.64 -14.33
N ASP A 297 -16.06 -5.64 -14.98
CA ASP A 297 -17.32 -6.08 -14.36
C ASP A 297 -17.27 -7.54 -13.91
N ALA A 298 -16.63 -8.42 -14.69
CA ALA A 298 -16.42 -9.80 -14.31
C ALA A 298 -15.53 -9.93 -13.06
N ARG A 299 -14.46 -9.12 -12.95
CA ARG A 299 -13.60 -9.07 -11.74
C ARG A 299 -14.37 -8.57 -10.52
N THR A 300 -15.08 -7.46 -10.66
CA THR A 300 -15.86 -6.87 -9.57
C THR A 300 -16.93 -7.85 -9.07
N SER A 301 -17.64 -8.50 -9.99
CA SER A 301 -18.62 -9.55 -9.66
C SER A 301 -17.98 -10.78 -9.02
N ALA A 302 -16.78 -11.20 -9.47
CA ALA A 302 -16.04 -12.30 -8.87
C ALA A 302 -15.58 -11.96 -7.44
N LYS A 303 -15.04 -10.77 -7.22
CA LYS A 303 -14.62 -10.28 -5.89
C LYS A 303 -15.80 -10.18 -4.93
N ALA A 304 -16.95 -9.66 -5.38
CA ALA A 304 -18.17 -9.55 -4.58
C ALA A 304 -18.69 -10.91 -4.11
N ARG A 305 -18.42 -11.98 -4.86
CA ARG A 305 -18.81 -13.36 -4.51
C ARG A 305 -17.84 -14.05 -3.54
N ILE A 306 -16.68 -13.47 -3.25
CA ILE A 306 -15.73 -14.02 -2.28
C ILE A 306 -16.21 -13.66 -0.87
N ALA A 307 -17.24 -14.34 -0.41
CA ALA A 307 -17.67 -14.24 0.98
C ALA A 307 -16.72 -15.02 1.89
N LYS A 308 -16.36 -14.46 3.06
CA LYS A 308 -15.64 -15.21 4.09
C LYS A 308 -16.46 -16.49 4.43
N GLY A 309 -15.80 -17.65 4.41
CA GLY A 309 -16.44 -18.93 4.71
C GLY A 309 -16.97 -19.73 3.49
N GLY A 310 -16.95 -19.15 2.27
CA GLY A 310 -17.33 -19.87 1.07
C GLY A 310 -16.21 -20.78 0.51
N PRO A 311 -16.53 -21.78 -0.34
CA PRO A 311 -15.53 -22.71 -0.89
C PRO A 311 -14.43 -22.02 -1.70
N VAL A 312 -14.77 -20.95 -2.45
CA VAL A 312 -13.80 -20.14 -3.18
C VAL A 312 -12.84 -19.42 -2.22
N TYR A 313 -13.34 -18.91 -1.11
CA TYR A 313 -12.52 -18.29 -0.07
C TYR A 313 -11.49 -19.28 0.48
N TYR A 314 -11.90 -20.50 0.84
CA TYR A 314 -10.98 -21.51 1.37
C TYR A 314 -9.95 -21.98 0.32
N ALA A 315 -10.36 -22.13 -0.94
CA ALA A 315 -9.43 -22.44 -2.03
C ALA A 315 -8.35 -21.34 -2.20
N LEU A 316 -8.76 -20.07 -2.20
CA LEU A 316 -7.81 -18.93 -2.28
C LEU A 316 -6.96 -18.81 -1.01
N GLN A 317 -7.48 -19.14 0.17
CA GLN A 317 -6.69 -19.21 1.40
C GLN A 317 -5.64 -20.32 1.35
N ALA A 318 -5.98 -21.48 0.80
CA ALA A 318 -5.02 -22.56 0.57
C ALA A 318 -3.90 -22.12 -0.38
N LEU A 319 -4.24 -21.46 -1.50
CA LEU A 319 -3.27 -20.86 -2.41
C LEU A 319 -2.41 -19.78 -1.72
N THR A 320 -3.01 -18.93 -0.89
CA THR A 320 -2.28 -17.92 -0.09
C THR A 320 -1.26 -18.59 0.84
N THR A 321 -1.66 -19.70 1.46
CA THR A 321 -0.77 -20.48 2.33
C THR A 321 0.37 -21.15 1.54
N LEU A 322 0.07 -21.64 0.34
CA LEU A 322 1.08 -22.16 -0.57
C LEU A 322 2.09 -21.08 -0.99
N MET A 323 1.62 -19.86 -1.27
CA MET A 323 2.48 -18.72 -1.60
C MET A 323 3.36 -18.30 -0.42
N MET A 324 3.00 -18.58 0.84
CA MET A 324 3.87 -18.37 1.99
C MET A 324 5.15 -19.21 1.95
N LEU A 325 5.18 -20.31 1.16
CA LEU A 325 6.40 -21.10 0.94
C LEU A 325 7.53 -20.23 0.40
N ASP A 326 7.23 -19.23 -0.43
CA ASP A 326 8.24 -18.30 -0.94
C ASP A 326 8.96 -17.55 0.20
N VAL A 327 8.24 -17.19 1.25
CA VAL A 327 8.81 -16.53 2.44
C VAL A 327 9.52 -17.52 3.35
N TRP A 328 8.94 -18.68 3.60
CA TRP A 328 9.48 -19.68 4.53
C TRP A 328 10.77 -20.33 4.00
N LEU A 329 10.78 -20.70 2.73
CA LEU A 329 11.92 -21.40 2.11
C LEU A 329 13.01 -20.41 1.67
N PHE A 330 12.63 -19.26 1.09
CA PHE A 330 13.55 -18.33 0.45
C PHE A 330 13.73 -17.01 1.20
N GLY A 331 13.01 -16.78 2.29
CA GLY A 331 13.00 -15.50 3.02
C GLY A 331 14.34 -15.10 3.66
N ARG A 332 15.34 -15.99 3.66
CA ARG A 332 16.73 -15.70 4.08
C ARG A 332 17.66 -15.44 2.88
N ILE A 333 17.22 -15.74 1.66
CA ILE A 333 18.02 -15.56 0.45
C ILE A 333 17.82 -14.14 -0.05
N ARG A 334 18.88 -13.34 -0.09
CA ARG A 334 18.81 -11.95 -0.57
C ARG A 334 18.18 -11.89 -1.96
N SER A 335 17.16 -11.04 -2.13
CA SER A 335 16.47 -10.81 -3.39
C SER A 335 16.04 -9.34 -3.50
N GLY A 336 15.46 -8.94 -4.64
CA GLY A 336 15.00 -7.57 -4.84
C GLY A 336 13.88 -7.18 -3.87
N PRO A 337 12.71 -7.87 -3.86
CA PRO A 337 11.61 -7.59 -2.92
C PRO A 337 11.91 -8.08 -1.50
N PHE A 338 11.45 -7.32 -0.50
CA PHE A 338 11.64 -7.68 0.92
C PHE A 338 10.58 -7.05 1.81
N PHE A 339 10.42 -7.65 2.99
CA PHE A 339 9.73 -7.11 4.15
C PHE A 339 10.78 -6.67 5.17
N ALA A 340 10.68 -5.46 5.69
CA ALA A 340 11.57 -4.95 6.72
C ALA A 340 10.80 -4.39 7.90
N LEU A 341 11.34 -4.56 9.10
CA LEU A 341 10.94 -3.85 10.29
C LEU A 341 12.03 -2.83 10.59
N LEU A 342 11.68 -1.58 10.49
CA LEU A 342 12.52 -0.46 10.89
C LEU A 342 12.10 -0.02 12.28
N VAL A 343 13.07 0.29 13.14
CA VAL A 343 12.81 0.80 14.49
C VAL A 343 13.51 2.15 14.63
N LYS A 344 12.76 3.16 15.08
CA LYS A 344 13.31 4.49 15.35
C LYS A 344 14.30 4.42 16.52
N ASP A 345 15.51 4.91 16.32
CA ASP A 345 16.53 4.97 17.36
C ASP A 345 16.07 5.87 18.52
N THR A 346 16.27 5.39 19.74
CA THR A 346 15.93 6.13 20.96
C THR A 346 16.96 7.23 21.30
N ALA A 347 18.17 7.14 20.74
CA ALA A 347 19.33 7.98 21.09
C ALA A 347 19.65 9.11 20.12
N ARG A 348 19.03 9.16 18.93
CA ARG A 348 19.23 10.25 17.96
C ARG A 348 18.00 11.13 17.90
N GLN A 349 18.06 12.31 18.54
CA GLN A 349 17.28 13.43 18.06
C GLN A 349 17.86 13.86 16.69
N PRO A 350 17.04 14.10 15.65
CA PRO A 350 17.55 14.65 14.40
C PRO A 350 18.26 15.96 14.72
N ALA A 351 19.49 16.10 14.21
CA ALA A 351 20.17 17.41 14.23
C ALA A 351 19.27 18.41 13.51
N GLY A 352 18.88 19.48 14.21
CA GLY A 352 17.98 20.54 13.77
C GLY A 352 18.46 21.27 12.51
#